data_d63085bde37544cdfc9f59d9f5de853a
#
_entry.id   d63085bde37544cdfc9f59d9f5de853a
#
_cell.length_a   1.000
_cell.length_b   1.000
_cell.length_c   1.000
_cell.angle_alpha   90.00
_cell.angle_beta   90.00
_cell.angle_gamma   90.00
#
_symmetry.space_group_name_H-M   'P 1'
#
loop_
_entity.id
_entity.type
_entity.pdbx_description
1 polymer ?
#
loop_
_entity_poly.entity_id
_entity_poly.type
_entity_poly.pdbx_seq_one_letter_code
_entity_poly.pdbx_strand_id
1 'polypeptide(L)'
;MRAAFAIIIPGLLGVGLTSVAAQSDQTKWERGRIIYEQRCLDCHGSEGRGDGRNALSLSPRPGNLISAATSAKSDQDLLKIIANGRPRTAMPAWKDELSDEDQQAVLAYIRSLVRFSRSLTPPAP
;
A
#
# COMPACT_ATOMS: atom_id res chain seq x y z
N MET A 1 -29.81 60.88 -19.54
CA MET A 1 -28.42 60.38 -19.48
C MET A 1 -28.34 59.28 -18.43
N ARG A 2 -28.28 58.05 -18.82
CA ARG A 2 -28.16 56.88 -17.91
C ARG A 2 -26.79 56.26 -18.15
N ALA A 3 -25.90 56.37 -17.18
CA ALA A 3 -24.58 55.76 -17.21
C ALA A 3 -24.71 54.28 -16.79
N ALA A 4 -24.37 53.35 -17.69
CA ALA A 4 -24.26 51.94 -17.37
C ALA A 4 -22.90 51.65 -16.74
N PHE A 5 -22.88 51.21 -15.49
CA PHE A 5 -21.70 50.68 -14.85
C PHE A 5 -21.48 49.24 -15.26
N ALA A 6 -20.42 48.97 -16.01
CA ALA A 6 -19.98 47.63 -16.32
C ALA A 6 -19.17 47.07 -15.15
N ILE A 7 -19.68 46.05 -14.51
CA ILE A 7 -18.96 45.29 -13.47
C ILE A 7 -18.06 44.28 -14.20
N ILE A 8 -16.75 44.50 -14.17
CA ILE A 8 -15.74 43.56 -14.63
C ILE A 8 -15.49 42.59 -13.45
N ILE A 9 -15.90 41.31 -13.62
CA ILE A 9 -15.57 40.26 -12.69
C ILE A 9 -14.22 39.69 -13.13
N PRO A 10 -13.12 39.77 -12.33
CA PRO A 10 -11.88 39.13 -12.66
C PRO A 10 -12.04 37.61 -12.49
N GLY A 11 -11.76 36.86 -13.58
CA GLY A 11 -11.89 35.41 -13.66
C GLY A 11 -10.97 34.71 -12.67
N LEU A 12 -11.55 33.82 -11.88
CA LEU A 12 -10.85 32.79 -11.12
C LEU A 12 -10.39 31.68 -12.10
N LEU A 13 -9.19 31.81 -12.65
CA LEU A 13 -8.48 30.73 -13.33
C LEU A 13 -7.27 30.35 -12.48
N GLY A 14 -7.40 29.28 -11.70
CA GLY A 14 -6.26 28.81 -10.93
C GLY A 14 -6.51 27.70 -9.90
N VAL A 15 -7.37 26.72 -10.21
CA VAL A 15 -7.49 25.52 -9.35
C VAL A 15 -7.67 24.30 -10.25
N GLY A 16 -6.63 23.54 -10.55
CA GLY A 16 -6.84 22.36 -11.36
C GLY A 16 -5.72 21.36 -11.56
N LEU A 17 -4.51 21.52 -11.03
CA LEU A 17 -3.39 20.63 -11.38
C LEU A 17 -2.87 19.73 -10.24
N THR A 18 -3.31 19.88 -9.02
CA THR A 18 -2.83 19.08 -7.87
C THR A 18 -3.69 17.86 -7.53
N SER A 19 -4.87 17.73 -8.13
CA SER A 19 -5.87 16.71 -7.73
C SER A 19 -5.64 15.32 -8.35
N VAL A 20 -5.08 15.21 -9.55
CA VAL A 20 -5.04 13.95 -10.31
C VAL A 20 -4.03 12.94 -9.74
N ALA A 21 -2.85 13.39 -9.35
CA ALA A 21 -1.83 12.49 -8.80
C ALA A 21 -2.23 11.92 -7.43
N ALA A 22 -2.83 12.72 -6.56
CA ALA A 22 -3.32 12.27 -5.26
C ALA A 22 -4.47 11.25 -5.37
N GLN A 23 -5.31 11.36 -6.39
CA GLN A 23 -6.39 10.40 -6.66
C GLN A 23 -5.84 9.06 -7.19
N SER A 24 -4.81 9.08 -8.03
CA SER A 24 -4.18 7.87 -8.55
C SER A 24 -3.49 7.05 -7.44
N ASP A 25 -2.83 7.72 -6.50
CA ASP A 25 -2.18 7.08 -5.37
C ASP A 25 -3.20 6.50 -4.39
N GLN A 26 -4.31 7.19 -4.14
CA GLN A 26 -5.38 6.72 -3.29
C GLN A 26 -6.06 5.47 -3.87
N THR A 27 -6.33 5.45 -5.17
CA THR A 27 -6.92 4.30 -5.85
C THR A 27 -5.98 3.09 -5.87
N LYS A 28 -4.68 3.32 -6.07
CA LYS A 28 -3.64 2.27 -6.00
C LYS A 28 -3.54 1.66 -4.61
N TRP A 29 -3.52 2.50 -3.57
CA TRP A 29 -3.47 2.05 -2.18
C TRP A 29 -4.71 1.23 -1.82
N GLU A 30 -5.91 1.70 -2.19
CA GLU A 30 -7.17 1.01 -1.91
C GLU A 30 -7.24 -0.35 -2.62
N ARG A 31 -6.82 -0.41 -3.89
CA ARG A 31 -6.68 -1.68 -4.62
C ARG A 31 -5.72 -2.64 -3.91
N GLY A 32 -4.57 -2.13 -3.46
CA GLY A 32 -3.60 -2.91 -2.70
C GLY A 32 -4.14 -3.44 -1.38
N ARG A 33 -4.94 -2.64 -0.67
CA ARG A 33 -5.63 -3.04 0.56
C ARG A 33 -6.58 -4.23 0.30
N ILE A 34 -7.41 -4.13 -0.74
CA ILE A 34 -8.36 -5.18 -1.09
C ILE A 34 -7.63 -6.49 -1.43
N ILE A 35 -6.56 -6.42 -2.22
CA ILE A 35 -5.74 -7.59 -2.56
C ILE A 35 -5.12 -8.20 -1.30
N TYR A 36 -4.56 -7.37 -0.42
CA TYR A 36 -3.96 -7.80 0.83
C TYR A 36 -4.97 -8.55 1.72
N GLU A 37 -6.15 -7.99 1.89
CA GLU A 37 -7.22 -8.60 2.68
C GLU A 37 -7.67 -9.95 2.14
N GLN A 38 -7.68 -10.12 0.82
CA GLN A 38 -8.13 -11.35 0.16
C GLN A 38 -7.04 -12.43 0.07
N ARG A 39 -5.77 -12.06 0.00
CA ARG A 39 -4.69 -12.98 -0.38
C ARG A 39 -3.55 -13.09 0.65
N CYS A 40 -3.35 -12.10 1.49
CA CYS A 40 -2.17 -11.99 2.36
C CYS A 40 -2.53 -12.02 3.85
N LEU A 41 -3.71 -11.50 4.22
CA LEU A 41 -4.17 -11.27 5.58
C LEU A 41 -4.10 -12.52 6.46
N ASP A 42 -4.56 -13.66 5.94
CA ASP A 42 -4.69 -14.90 6.71
C ASP A 42 -3.35 -15.43 7.23
N CYS A 43 -2.27 -15.11 6.54
CA CYS A 43 -0.92 -15.47 6.94
C CYS A 43 -0.18 -14.30 7.60
N HIS A 44 -0.23 -13.11 7.00
CA HIS A 44 0.59 -11.98 7.46
C HIS A 44 -0.06 -11.11 8.53
N GLY A 45 -1.37 -11.26 8.78
CA GLY A 45 -2.11 -10.49 9.80
C GLY A 45 -2.50 -9.09 9.33
N SER A 46 -3.44 -8.45 10.03
CA SER A 46 -3.99 -7.14 9.65
C SER A 46 -2.95 -6.01 9.72
N GLU A 47 -1.97 -6.13 10.60
CA GLU A 47 -0.87 -5.17 10.75
C GLU A 47 0.42 -5.62 10.06
N GLY A 48 0.40 -6.77 9.37
CA GLY A 48 1.58 -7.29 8.67
C GLY A 48 2.63 -7.91 9.59
N ARG A 49 2.28 -8.32 10.81
CA ARG A 49 3.23 -8.85 11.81
C ARG A 49 3.61 -10.32 11.58
N GLY A 50 2.98 -11.00 10.64
CA GLY A 50 3.15 -12.45 10.44
C GLY A 50 2.35 -13.29 11.44
N ASP A 51 1.30 -12.73 11.97
CA ASP A 51 0.44 -13.25 13.03
C ASP A 51 -1.01 -13.51 12.56
N GLY A 52 -1.20 -13.70 11.27
CA GLY A 52 -2.50 -14.04 10.71
C GLY A 52 -3.05 -15.35 11.28
N ARG A 53 -4.35 -15.57 11.11
CA ARG A 53 -5.05 -16.74 11.68
C ARG A 53 -4.42 -18.09 11.31
N ASN A 54 -3.76 -18.19 10.15
CA ASN A 54 -3.08 -19.39 9.70
C ASN A 54 -1.61 -19.47 10.14
N ALA A 55 -1.04 -18.40 10.71
CA ALA A 55 0.39 -18.31 10.99
C ALA A 55 0.92 -19.38 11.95
N LEU A 56 0.11 -19.77 12.95
CA LEU A 56 0.53 -20.76 13.95
C LEU A 56 0.66 -22.16 13.40
N SER A 57 -0.05 -22.50 12.31
CA SER A 57 0.01 -23.82 11.67
C SER A 57 1.09 -23.92 10.60
N LEU A 58 1.82 -22.84 10.32
CA LEU A 58 2.83 -22.78 9.25
C LEU A 58 4.26 -22.88 9.81
N SER A 59 5.09 -23.63 9.10
CA SER A 59 6.53 -23.76 9.39
C SER A 59 7.33 -23.69 8.08
N PRO A 60 8.19 -22.66 7.88
CA PRO A 60 8.40 -21.53 8.77
C PRO A 60 7.16 -20.61 8.84
N ARG A 61 7.07 -19.83 9.91
CA ARG A 61 6.01 -18.81 10.05
C ARG A 61 6.11 -17.73 8.99
N PRO A 62 4.99 -17.08 8.64
CA PRO A 62 4.99 -15.92 7.75
C PRO A 62 5.91 -14.82 8.25
N GLY A 63 6.60 -14.16 7.32
CA GLY A 63 7.49 -13.04 7.66
C GLY A 63 6.73 -11.85 8.21
N ASN A 64 7.35 -11.14 9.16
CA ASN A 64 6.88 -9.86 9.66
C ASN A 64 7.20 -8.77 8.63
N LEU A 65 6.17 -8.25 7.98
CA LEU A 65 6.26 -7.27 6.89
C LEU A 65 6.66 -5.87 7.38
N ILE A 66 6.44 -5.56 8.67
CA ILE A 66 6.78 -4.26 9.27
C ILE A 66 8.12 -4.26 10.01
N SER A 67 8.85 -5.38 9.99
CA SER A 67 10.18 -5.47 10.61
C SER A 67 11.20 -4.58 9.90
N ALA A 68 12.26 -4.19 10.63
CA ALA A 68 13.39 -3.46 10.07
C ALA A 68 14.04 -4.22 8.90
N ALA A 69 14.18 -5.54 9.02
CA ALA A 69 14.74 -6.39 7.97
C ALA A 69 13.91 -6.38 6.67
N THR A 70 12.57 -6.36 6.78
CA THR A 70 11.70 -6.25 5.60
C THR A 70 11.69 -4.83 5.06
N SER A 71 11.67 -3.83 5.93
CA SER A 71 11.68 -2.41 5.54
C SER A 71 12.95 -2.01 4.78
N ALA A 72 14.09 -2.65 5.08
CA ALA A 72 15.37 -2.40 4.42
C ALA A 72 15.45 -2.99 2.99
N LYS A 73 14.55 -3.91 2.61
CA LYS A 73 14.53 -4.47 1.25
C LYS A 73 14.04 -3.43 0.25
N SER A 74 14.59 -3.47 -0.96
CA SER A 74 14.11 -2.65 -2.07
C SER A 74 12.69 -3.09 -2.50
N ASP A 75 11.97 -2.20 -3.18
CA ASP A 75 10.67 -2.54 -3.78
C ASP A 75 10.81 -3.66 -4.80
N GLN A 76 11.90 -3.66 -5.58
CA GLN A 76 12.18 -4.72 -6.56
C GLN A 76 12.35 -6.08 -5.88
N ASP A 77 13.05 -6.16 -4.74
CA ASP A 77 13.23 -7.42 -4.02
C ASP A 77 11.91 -7.92 -3.43
N LEU A 78 11.10 -7.01 -2.90
CA LEU A 78 9.77 -7.39 -2.39
C LEU A 78 8.83 -7.82 -3.51
N LEU A 79 8.82 -7.14 -4.66
CA LEU A 79 8.05 -7.56 -5.83
C LEU A 79 8.48 -8.93 -6.34
N LYS A 80 9.80 -9.23 -6.39
CA LYS A 80 10.28 -10.57 -6.73
C LYS A 80 9.77 -11.64 -5.77
N ILE A 81 9.72 -11.32 -4.46
CA ILE A 81 9.19 -12.25 -3.45
C ILE A 81 7.69 -12.46 -3.66
N ILE A 82 6.92 -11.41 -3.91
CA ILE A 82 5.49 -11.52 -4.20
C ILE A 82 5.29 -12.34 -5.48
N ALA A 83 5.95 -11.97 -6.57
CA ALA A 83 5.79 -12.64 -7.86
C ALA A 83 6.11 -14.14 -7.82
N ASN A 84 7.21 -14.52 -7.17
CA ASN A 84 7.73 -15.87 -7.23
C ASN A 84 7.46 -16.72 -5.97
N GLY A 85 6.86 -16.11 -4.93
CA GLY A 85 6.70 -16.76 -3.64
C GLY A 85 8.04 -17.02 -2.93
N ARG A 86 8.02 -17.86 -1.92
CA ARG A 86 9.22 -18.29 -1.19
C ARG A 86 9.33 -19.81 -1.19
N PRO A 87 10.34 -20.38 -1.85
CA PRO A 87 10.55 -21.83 -1.89
C PRO A 87 10.60 -22.42 -0.47
N ARG A 88 10.02 -23.60 -0.30
CA ARG A 88 9.97 -24.35 0.97
C ARG A 88 9.20 -23.59 2.08
N THR A 89 8.28 -22.71 1.71
CA THR A 89 7.34 -22.06 2.62
C THR A 89 5.93 -22.16 2.05
N ALA A 90 4.93 -21.79 2.84
CA ALA A 90 3.53 -21.74 2.40
C ALA A 90 3.21 -20.52 1.53
N MET A 91 4.16 -19.60 1.30
CA MET A 91 3.93 -18.43 0.46
C MET A 91 3.99 -18.80 -1.03
N PRO A 92 2.85 -18.81 -1.76
CA PRO A 92 2.82 -19.15 -3.17
C PRO A 92 3.38 -18.04 -4.05
N ALA A 93 3.64 -18.37 -5.32
CA ALA A 93 3.90 -17.39 -6.36
C ALA A 93 2.59 -16.70 -6.79
N TRP A 94 2.61 -15.38 -6.93
CA TRP A 94 1.42 -14.60 -7.29
C TRP A 94 1.45 -14.05 -8.72
N LYS A 95 2.54 -14.24 -9.47
CA LYS A 95 2.72 -13.68 -10.83
C LYS A 95 1.66 -14.14 -11.84
N ASP A 96 1.09 -15.32 -11.63
CA ASP A 96 0.08 -15.87 -12.55
C ASP A 96 -1.37 -15.51 -12.13
N GLU A 97 -1.54 -14.94 -10.92
CA GLU A 97 -2.84 -14.54 -10.37
C GLU A 97 -2.99 -13.02 -10.23
N LEU A 98 -1.90 -12.30 -10.06
CA LEU A 98 -1.86 -10.85 -9.90
C LEU A 98 -1.08 -10.21 -11.04
N SER A 99 -1.68 -9.22 -11.70
CA SER A 99 -0.97 -8.39 -12.69
C SER A 99 0.19 -7.63 -12.04
N ASP A 100 1.11 -7.10 -12.85
CA ASP A 100 2.21 -6.28 -12.33
C ASP A 100 1.69 -5.04 -11.57
N GLU A 101 0.59 -4.43 -12.04
CA GLU A 101 -0.07 -3.33 -11.35
C GLU A 101 -0.66 -3.76 -10.00
N ASP A 102 -1.25 -4.96 -9.92
CA ASP A 102 -1.77 -5.52 -8.67
C ASP A 102 -0.66 -5.81 -7.66
N GLN A 103 0.46 -6.37 -8.12
CA GLN A 103 1.62 -6.61 -7.28
C GLN A 103 2.21 -5.30 -6.74
N GLN A 104 2.28 -4.26 -7.58
CA GLN A 104 2.71 -2.93 -7.15
C GLN A 104 1.70 -2.27 -6.19
N ALA A 105 0.41 -2.49 -6.40
CA ALA A 105 -0.62 -1.96 -5.53
C ALA A 105 -0.56 -2.59 -4.14
N VAL A 106 -0.46 -3.92 -4.06
CA VAL A 106 -0.35 -4.60 -2.75
C VAL A 106 0.95 -4.26 -2.05
N LEU A 107 2.06 -4.06 -2.77
CA LEU A 107 3.31 -3.58 -2.18
C LEU A 107 3.17 -2.17 -1.60
N ALA A 108 2.49 -1.26 -2.30
CA ALA A 108 2.23 0.09 -1.79
C ALA A 108 1.42 0.05 -0.48
N TYR A 109 0.42 -0.82 -0.38
CA TYR A 109 -0.32 -1.06 0.86
C TYR A 109 0.59 -1.62 1.96
N ILE A 110 1.40 -2.65 1.70
CA ILE A 110 2.35 -3.22 2.66
C ILE A 110 3.31 -2.15 3.19
N ARG A 111 3.83 -1.29 2.33
CA ARG A 111 4.70 -0.16 2.74
C ARG A 111 3.97 0.84 3.65
N SER A 112 2.67 1.01 3.49
CA SER A 112 1.89 1.87 4.36
C SER A 112 1.75 1.31 5.78
N LEU A 113 1.69 -0.01 5.95
CA LEU A 113 1.63 -0.65 7.27
C LEU A 113 2.82 -0.25 8.16
N VAL A 114 4.02 -0.14 7.58
CA VAL A 114 5.23 0.32 8.29
C VAL A 114 5.07 1.76 8.81
N ARG A 115 4.47 2.64 8.02
CA ARG A 115 4.25 4.05 8.41
C ARG A 115 3.26 4.14 9.56
N PHE A 116 2.15 3.42 9.48
CA PHE A 116 1.13 3.40 10.53
C PHE A 116 1.69 2.85 11.86
N SER A 117 2.45 1.76 11.82
CA SER A 117 3.03 1.18 13.03
C SER A 117 4.02 2.13 13.74
N ARG A 118 4.80 2.91 12.97
CA ARG A 118 5.71 3.93 13.53
C ARG A 118 4.97 5.11 14.17
N SER A 119 3.82 5.50 13.60
CA SER A 119 3.01 6.60 14.14
C SER A 119 2.35 6.25 15.47
N LEU A 120 2.16 4.98 15.76
CA LEU A 120 1.56 4.48 17.00
C LEU A 120 2.59 4.24 18.13
N THR A 121 3.89 4.31 17.82
CA THR A 121 4.94 4.15 18.83
C THR A 121 5.24 5.53 19.45
N PRO A 122 5.01 5.74 20.78
CA PRO A 122 5.39 6.98 21.43
C PRO A 122 6.90 7.21 21.31
N PRO A 123 7.37 8.47 21.28
CA PRO A 123 8.80 8.75 21.35
C PRO A 123 9.38 8.12 22.64
N ALA A 124 10.54 7.50 22.50
CA ALA A 124 11.25 6.95 23.65
C ALA A 124 11.54 8.05 24.68
N PRO A 125 11.45 7.77 26.00
CA PRO A 125 11.72 8.74 27.05
C PRO A 125 13.16 9.25 27.04
#